data_2f198d170d8f0e8e4031be18e874e724
#
_entry.id   2f198d170d8f0e8e4031be18e874e724
#
_cell.length_a   1.000
_cell.length_b   1.000
_cell.length_c   1.000
_cell.angle_alpha   90.00
_cell.angle_beta   90.00
_cell.angle_gamma   90.00
#
_symmetry.space_group_name_H-M   'P 1'
#
loop_
_entity.id
_entity.type
_entity.pdbx_description
1 polymer ?
#
loop_
_entity_poly.entity_id
_entity_poly.type
_entity_poly.pdbx_seq_one_letter_code
_entity_poly.pdbx_strand_id
1 'polypeptide(L)' 'MSISTEIKDIRRKCLLNQTEFAEVIGVSFSTVNRWENGKATPNYQALKKIKLFCKKNNINFKIDLEAWEEK' A
#
# COMPACT_ATOMS: atom_id res chain seq x y z
N MET A 1 -13.11 1.94 5.93
CA MET A 1 -11.71 1.89 6.26
C MET A 1 -10.91 2.77 5.34
N SER A 2 -9.96 3.51 5.84
CA SER A 2 -9.19 4.40 4.98
C SER A 2 -8.04 3.64 4.32
N ILE A 3 -7.60 4.16 3.17
CA ILE A 3 -6.48 3.54 2.47
C ILE A 3 -5.19 3.64 3.30
N SER A 4 -5.04 4.70 4.08
CA SER A 4 -3.83 4.85 4.90
C SER A 4 -3.76 3.76 5.97
N THR A 5 -4.88 3.45 6.59
CA THR A 5 -4.94 2.38 7.58
C THR A 5 -4.67 1.02 6.95
N GLU A 6 -5.24 0.80 5.78
CA GLU A 6 -5.06 -0.46 5.07
C GLU A 6 -3.60 -0.70 4.71
N ILE A 7 -2.93 0.32 4.21
CA ILE A 7 -1.51 0.21 3.85
C ILE A 7 -0.67 -0.11 5.07
N LYS A 8 -0.94 0.58 6.17
CA LYS A 8 -0.20 0.33 7.41
C LYS A 8 -0.41 -1.11 7.89
N ASP A 9 -1.65 -1.60 7.81
CA ASP A 9 -1.94 -2.97 8.23
C ASP A 9 -1.21 -3.99 7.38
N ILE A 10 -1.20 -3.78 6.07
CA ILE A 10 -0.49 -4.67 5.15
C ILE A 10 0.99 -4.73 5.52
N ARG A 11 1.57 -3.56 5.72
CA ARG A 11 2.99 -3.48 6.06
C ARG A 11 3.29 -4.23 7.36
N ARG A 12 2.46 -4.01 8.36
CA ARG A 12 2.68 -4.61 9.68
C ARG A 12 2.53 -6.11 9.67
N LYS A 13 1.61 -6.61 8.85
CA LYS A 13 1.42 -8.05 8.75
C LYS A 13 2.66 -8.75 8.24
N CYS A 14 3.49 -8.05 7.49
CA CYS A 14 4.73 -8.62 6.98
C CYS A 14 5.94 -8.25 7.83
N LEU A 15 5.72 -7.58 8.97
CA LEU A 15 6.77 -7.20 9.90
C LEU A 15 7.82 -6.31 9.24
N LEU A 16 7.35 -5.41 8.37
CA LEU A 16 8.24 -4.48 7.68
C LEU A 16 8.10 -3.09 8.27
N ASN A 17 9.20 -2.35 8.31
CA ASN A 17 9.11 -0.93 8.63
C ASN A 17 8.81 -0.17 7.34
N GLN A 18 8.63 1.16 7.45
CA GLN A 18 8.24 1.95 6.28
C GLN A 18 9.29 1.93 5.20
N THR A 19 10.56 1.98 5.58
CA THR A 19 11.65 1.94 4.61
C THR A 19 11.68 0.62 3.85
N GLU A 20 11.53 -0.47 4.58
CA GLU A 20 11.53 -1.81 3.96
C GLU A 20 10.35 -1.97 3.03
N PHE A 21 9.17 -1.52 3.47
CA PHE A 21 7.98 -1.63 2.64
C PHE A 21 8.15 -0.80 1.36
N ALA A 22 8.70 0.41 1.50
CA ALA A 22 8.95 1.25 0.34
C ALA A 22 9.86 0.56 -0.67
N GLU A 23 10.90 -0.10 -0.19
CA GLU A 23 11.82 -0.84 -1.06
C GLU A 23 11.12 -1.97 -1.79
N VAL A 24 10.30 -2.72 -1.09
CA VAL A 24 9.60 -3.85 -1.69
C VAL A 24 8.61 -3.39 -2.76
N ILE A 25 7.91 -2.30 -2.49
CA ILE A 25 6.92 -1.76 -3.43
C ILE A 25 7.61 -1.00 -4.56
N GLY A 26 8.80 -0.49 -4.32
CA GLY A 26 9.53 0.26 -5.34
C GLY A 26 9.21 1.75 -5.34
N VAL A 27 8.97 2.31 -4.15
CA VAL A 27 8.71 3.74 -4.00
C VAL A 27 9.63 4.28 -2.91
N SER A 28 9.61 5.59 -2.71
CA SER A 28 10.45 6.20 -1.68
C SER A 28 9.81 6.06 -0.29
N PHE A 29 10.64 6.15 0.73
CA PHE A 29 10.16 6.19 2.10
C PHE A 29 9.14 7.31 2.31
N SER A 30 9.45 8.51 1.78
CA SER A 30 8.54 9.65 1.91
C SER A 30 7.16 9.33 1.37
N THR A 31 7.11 8.60 0.25
CA THR A 31 5.84 8.25 -0.36
C THR A 31 5.02 7.37 0.57
N VAL A 32 5.63 6.32 1.13
CA VAL A 32 4.91 5.44 2.06
C VAL A 32 4.47 6.23 3.28
N ASN A 33 5.35 7.06 3.81
CA ASN A 33 5.03 7.86 4.99
C ASN A 33 3.82 8.75 4.73
N ARG A 34 3.75 9.39 3.56
CA ARG A 34 2.63 10.26 3.23
C ARG A 34 1.34 9.46 3.06
N TRP A 35 1.44 8.27 2.47
CA TRP A 35 0.26 7.41 2.36
C TRP A 35 -0.29 7.07 3.75
N GLU A 36 0.58 6.68 4.66
CA GLU A 36 0.14 6.23 5.98
C GLU A 36 -0.35 7.36 6.85
N ASN A 37 0.08 8.58 6.57
CA ASN A 37 -0.38 9.75 7.30
C ASN A 37 -1.58 10.43 6.65
N GLY A 38 -2.10 9.83 5.58
CA GLY A 38 -3.29 10.38 4.93
C GLY A 38 -3.04 11.63 4.12
N LYS A 39 -1.76 11.93 3.82
CA LYS A 39 -1.42 13.14 3.06
C LYS A 39 -1.37 12.91 1.57
N ALA A 40 -1.37 11.67 1.15
CA ALA A 40 -1.38 11.30 -0.25
C ALA A 40 -2.00 9.92 -0.38
N THR A 41 -2.47 9.59 -1.57
CA THR A 41 -2.99 8.25 -1.83
C THR A 41 -2.19 7.64 -2.97
N PRO A 42 -2.03 6.31 -2.96
CA PRO A 42 -1.32 5.65 -4.06
C PRO A 42 -2.09 5.80 -5.36
N ASN A 43 -1.36 5.98 -6.44
CA ASN A 43 -2.01 5.97 -7.75
C ASN A 43 -2.29 4.51 -8.13
N TYR A 44 -2.93 4.34 -9.29
CA TYR A 44 -3.35 3.01 -9.72
C TYR A 44 -2.17 2.06 -9.84
N GLN A 45 -1.06 2.53 -10.41
CA GLN A 45 0.11 1.66 -10.58
C GLN A 45 0.70 1.22 -9.24
N ALA A 46 0.74 2.14 -8.28
CA ALA A 46 1.23 1.79 -6.95
C ALA A 46 0.30 0.78 -6.29
N LEU A 47 -1.00 0.95 -6.46
CA LEU A 47 -1.95 0.00 -5.90
C LEU A 47 -1.80 -1.39 -6.51
N LYS A 48 -1.50 -1.46 -7.80
CA LYS A 48 -1.25 -2.75 -8.43
C LYS A 48 -0.04 -3.44 -7.81
N LYS A 49 1.01 -2.67 -7.54
CA LYS A 49 2.19 -3.24 -6.90
C LYS A 49 1.89 -3.74 -5.50
N ILE A 50 1.09 -2.97 -4.77
CA ILE A 50 0.69 -3.38 -3.42
C ILE A 50 -0.15 -4.64 -3.49
N LYS A 51 -1.05 -4.72 -4.46
CA LYS A 51 -1.89 -5.90 -4.63
C LYS A 51 -1.04 -7.14 -4.92
N LEU A 52 -0.05 -7.01 -5.80
CA LEU A 52 0.83 -8.13 -6.10
C LEU A 52 1.62 -8.56 -4.87
N PHE A 53 2.08 -7.59 -4.10
CA PHE A 53 2.79 -7.88 -2.86
C PHE A 53 1.88 -8.68 -1.90
N CYS A 54 0.64 -8.24 -1.77
CA CYS A 54 -0.30 -8.94 -0.90
C CYS A 54 -0.55 -10.36 -1.36
N LYS A 55 -0.69 -10.53 -2.67
CA LYS A 55 -0.94 -11.84 -3.23
C LYS A 55 0.23 -12.79 -2.96
N LYS A 56 1.45 -12.29 -3.11
CA LYS A 56 2.64 -13.10 -2.86
C LYS A 56 2.77 -13.49 -1.39
N ASN A 57 2.24 -12.68 -0.50
CA ASN A 57 2.36 -12.91 0.93
C ASN A 57 1.08 -13.42 1.57
N ASN A 58 0.10 -13.80 0.76
CA ASN A 58 -1.16 -14.35 1.24
C ASN A 58 -1.90 -13.38 2.15
N ILE A 59 -1.84 -12.10 1.82
CA ILE A 59 -2.55 -11.07 2.56
C ILE A 59 -3.81 -10.71 1.80
N ASN A 60 -4.93 -10.63 2.51
CA ASN A 60 -6.19 -10.26 1.91
C ASN A 60 -6.18 -8.77 1.56
N PHE A 61 -6.26 -8.46 0.28
CA PHE A 61 -6.24 -7.08 -0.20
C PHE A 61 -7.67 -6.57 -0.28
N LYS A 62 -7.98 -5.58 0.56
CA LYS A 62 -9.36 -5.11 0.73
C LYS A 62 -9.74 -3.91 -0.11
N ILE A 63 -8.78 -3.34 -0.84
CA ILE A 63 -9.03 -2.14 -1.64
C ILE A 63 -9.58 -2.55 -2.99
N ASP A 64 -10.68 -1.89 -3.39
CA ASP A 64 -11.32 -2.18 -4.67
C ASP A 64 -10.64 -1.36 -5.76
N LEU A 65 -9.81 -2.01 -6.55
CA LEU A 65 -9.08 -1.33 -7.62
C LEU A 65 -9.99 -0.79 -8.71
N GLU A 66 -11.08 -1.48 -8.98
CA GLU A 66 -12.00 -1.03 -10.02
C GLU A 66 -12.65 0.29 -9.64
N ALA A 67 -13.11 0.37 -8.40
CA ALA A 67 -13.69 1.62 -7.93
C ALA A 67 -12.64 2.71 -7.85
N TRP A 68 -11.41 2.34 -7.53
CA TRP A 68 -10.34 3.29 -7.38
C TRP A 68 -9.98 3.95 -8.70
N GLU A 69 -9.90 3.16 -9.76
CA GLU A 69 -9.42 3.71 -11.02
C GLU A 69 -10.44 4.58 -11.73
N GLU A 70 -11.63 4.64 -11.22
CA GLU A 70 -12.64 5.56 -11.73
C GLU A 70 -12.24 7.02 -11.59
N LYS A 71 -11.27 7.30 -10.75
CA LYS A 71 -10.82 8.67 -10.53
C LYS A 71 -9.97 9.20 -11.66
#